data_859ea588bdfa1f73650a15865f97a973
#
_entry.id   859ea588bdfa1f73650a15865f97a973
#
_cell.length_a   1.000
_cell.length_b   1.000
_cell.length_c   1.000
_cell.angle_alpha   90.00
_cell.angle_beta   90.00
_cell.angle_gamma   90.00
#
_symmetry.space_group_name_H-M   'P 1'
#
loop_
_entity.id
_entity.type
_entity.pdbx_description
1 polymer ?
#
loop_
_entity_poly.entity_id
_entity_poly.type
_entity_poly.pdbx_seq_one_letter_code
_entity_poly.pdbx_strand_id
1 'polypeptide(L)'
;KIMGKIIGIDLGTTNSCVAVMEGGEPTVITSPEGGRTTPSVIGFTKEERLVGDPAKRQAVTNPKNTIYSIKRFMGRTPAEIKKDIEEVPYEVSIDGKKINVEANGKKYQPQEISAMVLQKMKQMAEQYLGTTVSDAVITVPAYFNDAQRKATKDAGKIAGLNVKRIINEPTAASLAYGFDKKKDEKVAVFDLGGGTFDISILDILNDEGQSIEVNASNGDGRLGGDDFDQKVVDWLAEEFKKNEGIDLRKDPMALQRLKESAENAKKELSSSKQTEINLPFITADSSGPKHLNMTLTRANFEQLVSDLVERVVAPCKQALKDAKLSPSDINEVILVGGSTRIPAIQQKVKEVFGKEPNQSVNPDEVVALG
;
A
#
# COMPACT_ATOMS: atom_id res chain seq x y z
N LYS A 1 -36.17 -12.24 -1.82
CA LYS A 1 -34.71 -12.48 -1.70
C LYS A 1 -34.09 -11.12 -1.40
N ILE A 2 -33.65 -10.89 -0.19
CA ILE A 2 -32.78 -9.77 0.13
C ILE A 2 -31.50 -10.05 -0.65
N MET A 3 -31.21 -9.24 -1.68
CA MET A 3 -29.94 -9.32 -2.37
C MET A 3 -28.85 -9.01 -1.34
N GLY A 4 -27.95 -9.96 -1.10
CA GLY A 4 -26.81 -9.75 -0.20
C GLY A 4 -26.00 -8.55 -0.68
N LYS A 5 -25.55 -7.71 0.26
CA LYS A 5 -24.73 -6.57 -0.09
C LYS A 5 -23.38 -7.03 -0.61
N ILE A 6 -22.91 -6.39 -1.67
CA ILE A 6 -21.59 -6.61 -2.25
C ILE A 6 -20.64 -5.57 -1.67
N ILE A 7 -19.45 -5.99 -1.24
CA ILE A 7 -18.39 -5.09 -0.79
C ILE A 7 -17.28 -5.01 -1.84
N GLY A 8 -16.66 -3.84 -1.94
CA GLY A 8 -15.45 -3.63 -2.72
C GLY A 8 -14.23 -3.66 -1.82
N ILE A 9 -13.21 -4.43 -2.19
CA ILE A 9 -11.97 -4.55 -1.43
C ILE A 9 -10.78 -4.21 -2.31
N ASP A 10 -10.02 -3.21 -1.87
CA ASP A 10 -8.65 -2.98 -2.32
C ASP A 10 -7.72 -3.78 -1.42
N LEU A 11 -7.22 -4.90 -1.93
CA LEU A 11 -6.25 -5.75 -1.24
C LEU A 11 -4.83 -5.29 -1.60
N GLY A 12 -4.35 -4.27 -0.90
CA GLY A 12 -3.05 -3.68 -1.18
C GLY A 12 -1.87 -4.46 -0.59
N THR A 13 -0.67 -4.25 -1.12
CA THR A 13 0.57 -4.85 -0.60
C THR A 13 0.84 -4.39 0.84
N THR A 14 0.63 -3.12 1.11
CA THR A 14 0.92 -2.49 2.41
C THR A 14 -0.35 -2.21 3.21
N ASN A 15 -1.38 -1.67 2.57
CA ASN A 15 -2.66 -1.33 3.19
C ASN A 15 -3.83 -1.84 2.35
N SER A 16 -4.90 -2.19 3.03
CA SER A 16 -6.17 -2.61 2.41
C SER A 16 -7.30 -1.68 2.81
N CYS A 17 -8.31 -1.59 1.96
CA CYS A 17 -9.45 -0.72 2.17
C CYS A 17 -10.73 -1.46 1.74
N VAL A 18 -11.83 -1.24 2.44
CA VAL A 18 -13.13 -1.83 2.10
C VAL A 18 -14.19 -0.75 1.99
N ALA A 19 -15.02 -0.86 0.97
CA ALA A 19 -16.12 0.05 0.70
C ALA A 19 -17.42 -0.70 0.39
N VAL A 20 -18.54 -0.01 0.55
CA VAL A 20 -19.88 -0.50 0.26
C VAL A 20 -20.72 0.60 -0.38
N MET A 21 -21.69 0.22 -1.20
CA MET A 21 -22.66 1.17 -1.77
C MET A 21 -23.73 1.51 -0.72
N GLU A 22 -23.89 2.79 -0.43
CA GLU A 22 -24.96 3.32 0.43
C GLU A 22 -25.64 4.50 -0.25
N GLY A 23 -26.95 4.43 -0.39
CA GLY A 23 -27.72 5.52 -1.01
C GLY A 23 -27.31 5.85 -2.46
N GLY A 24 -26.74 4.89 -3.17
CA GLY A 24 -26.23 5.07 -4.54
C GLY A 24 -24.79 5.60 -4.63
N GLU A 25 -24.13 5.85 -3.50
CA GLU A 25 -22.73 6.32 -3.44
C GLU A 25 -21.82 5.31 -2.72
N PRO A 26 -20.56 5.14 -3.16
CA PRO A 26 -19.61 4.29 -2.47
C PRO A 26 -19.14 4.94 -1.18
N THR A 27 -19.10 4.16 -0.11
CA THR A 27 -18.70 4.61 1.23
C THR A 27 -17.62 3.70 1.78
N VAL A 28 -16.51 4.27 2.22
CA VAL A 28 -15.42 3.53 2.89
C VAL A 28 -15.84 3.17 4.31
N ILE A 29 -15.56 1.93 4.69
CA ILE A 29 -15.83 1.42 6.04
C ILE A 29 -14.61 1.65 6.92
N THR A 30 -14.82 2.31 8.05
CA THR A 30 -13.77 2.59 9.05
C THR A 30 -13.48 1.35 9.89
N SER A 31 -12.21 1.11 10.19
CA SER A 31 -11.78 0.01 11.07
C SER A 31 -12.17 0.27 12.54
N PRO A 32 -12.22 -0.78 13.37
CA PRO A 32 -12.41 -0.61 14.82
C PRO A 32 -11.34 0.27 15.47
N GLU A 33 -10.15 0.30 14.91
CA GLU A 33 -9.03 1.14 15.34
C GLU A 33 -9.15 2.61 14.87
N GLY A 34 -10.20 2.95 14.14
CA GLY A 34 -10.50 4.30 13.66
C GLY A 34 -9.90 4.67 12.33
N GLY A 35 -9.14 3.78 11.69
CA GLY A 35 -8.55 4.00 10.38
C GLY A 35 -9.51 3.72 9.23
N ARG A 36 -9.37 4.45 8.14
CA ARG A 36 -10.10 4.20 6.88
C ARG A 36 -9.40 3.19 5.98
N THR A 37 -8.13 2.94 6.25
CA THR A 37 -7.33 1.85 5.68
C THR A 37 -6.83 0.94 6.79
N THR A 38 -6.55 -0.31 6.46
CA THR A 38 -6.04 -1.31 7.39
C THR A 38 -4.71 -1.84 6.87
N PRO A 39 -3.63 -1.84 7.67
CA PRO A 39 -2.37 -2.46 7.27
C PRO A 39 -2.57 -3.94 6.89
N SER A 40 -2.01 -4.34 5.76
CA SER A 40 -2.03 -5.73 5.27
C SER A 40 -0.95 -6.56 6.02
N VAL A 41 -1.05 -6.57 7.33
CA VAL A 41 -0.08 -7.17 8.27
C VAL A 41 -0.78 -8.16 9.19
N ILE A 42 -0.19 -9.35 9.32
CA ILE A 42 -0.65 -10.40 10.22
C ILE A 42 0.43 -10.68 11.24
N GLY A 43 0.11 -10.58 12.52
CA GLY A 43 1.00 -10.91 13.63
C GLY A 43 0.51 -12.14 14.38
N PHE A 44 1.42 -13.05 14.69
CA PHE A 44 1.13 -14.24 15.51
C PHE A 44 1.84 -14.11 16.84
N THR A 45 1.06 -13.99 17.90
CA THR A 45 1.54 -14.08 19.27
C THR A 45 1.34 -15.51 19.81
N LYS A 46 1.75 -15.76 21.04
CA LYS A 46 1.48 -17.07 21.67
C LYS A 46 0.00 -17.34 21.90
N GLU A 47 -0.78 -16.28 22.06
CA GLU A 47 -2.17 -16.36 22.48
C GLU A 47 -3.16 -16.11 21.35
N GLU A 48 -2.82 -15.21 20.42
CA GLU A 48 -3.75 -14.75 19.40
C GLU A 48 -3.09 -14.39 18.07
N ARG A 49 -3.94 -14.23 17.08
CA ARG A 49 -3.60 -13.68 15.75
C ARG A 49 -4.06 -12.23 15.67
N LEU A 50 -3.15 -11.34 15.36
CA LEU A 50 -3.40 -9.92 15.16
C LEU A 50 -3.49 -9.60 13.67
N VAL A 51 -4.38 -8.68 13.28
CA VAL A 51 -4.54 -8.22 11.89
C VAL A 51 -4.61 -6.70 11.88
N GLY A 52 -3.84 -6.08 10.99
CA GLY A 52 -3.86 -4.62 10.79
C GLY A 52 -2.95 -3.86 11.76
N ASP A 53 -3.43 -2.75 12.30
CA ASP A 53 -2.64 -1.87 13.17
C ASP A 53 -2.03 -2.57 14.38
N PRO A 54 -2.73 -3.44 15.12
CA PRO A 54 -2.12 -4.18 16.22
C PRO A 54 -0.92 -5.04 15.78
N ALA A 55 -1.02 -5.69 14.62
CA ALA A 55 0.07 -6.49 14.07
C ALA A 55 1.25 -5.60 13.64
N LYS A 56 0.99 -4.48 13.00
CA LYS A 56 2.01 -3.53 12.56
C LYS A 56 2.80 -2.96 13.75
N ARG A 57 2.13 -2.60 14.83
CA ARG A 57 2.77 -2.02 16.03
C ARG A 57 3.78 -2.94 16.72
N GLN A 58 3.67 -4.25 16.59
CA GLN A 58 4.59 -5.21 17.19
C GLN A 58 5.58 -5.84 16.19
N ALA A 59 5.57 -5.39 14.93
CA ALA A 59 6.33 -6.01 13.84
C ALA A 59 7.85 -6.08 14.11
N VAL A 60 8.45 -5.01 14.61
CA VAL A 60 9.90 -4.96 14.85
C VAL A 60 10.30 -5.78 16.06
N THR A 61 9.43 -5.91 17.06
CA THR A 61 9.69 -6.70 18.28
C THR A 61 9.36 -8.19 18.11
N ASN A 62 8.58 -8.54 17.08
CA ASN A 62 8.23 -9.92 16.75
C ASN A 62 8.38 -10.20 15.23
N PRO A 63 9.56 -9.95 14.65
CA PRO A 63 9.72 -9.93 13.20
C PRO A 63 9.51 -11.29 12.54
N LYS A 64 9.89 -12.38 13.22
CA LYS A 64 9.77 -13.74 12.66
C LYS A 64 8.32 -14.24 12.57
N ASN A 65 7.41 -13.66 13.34
CA ASN A 65 6.00 -14.06 13.40
C ASN A 65 5.06 -12.94 12.93
N THR A 66 5.58 -11.96 12.20
CA THR A 66 4.81 -10.87 11.61
C THR A 66 4.95 -10.91 10.10
N ILE A 67 3.84 -11.24 9.43
CA ILE A 67 3.81 -11.41 7.98
C ILE A 67 3.24 -10.14 7.35
N TYR A 68 3.99 -9.58 6.40
CA TYR A 68 3.57 -8.42 5.60
C TYR A 68 4.08 -8.57 4.17
N SER A 69 3.62 -7.74 3.26
CA SER A 69 3.96 -7.78 1.82
C SER A 69 3.67 -9.15 1.18
N ILE A 70 2.70 -9.89 1.70
CA ILE A 70 2.37 -11.23 1.22
C ILE A 70 1.89 -11.23 -0.23
N LYS A 71 1.32 -10.13 -0.70
CA LYS A 71 0.89 -9.95 -2.09
C LYS A 71 2.02 -10.21 -3.08
N ARG A 72 3.28 -9.97 -2.68
CA ARG A 72 4.47 -10.23 -3.51
C ARG A 72 4.71 -11.72 -3.78
N PHE A 73 4.14 -12.60 -2.97
CA PHE A 73 4.28 -14.05 -3.11
C PHE A 73 3.08 -14.72 -3.77
N MET A 74 1.97 -14.00 -3.93
CA MET A 74 0.70 -14.51 -4.45
C MET A 74 0.82 -14.97 -5.89
N GLY A 75 0.53 -16.26 -6.15
CA GLY A 75 0.48 -16.80 -7.50
C GLY A 75 1.79 -16.79 -8.27
N ARG A 76 2.92 -16.63 -7.58
CA ARG A 76 4.26 -16.59 -8.19
C ARG A 76 4.99 -17.91 -8.00
N THR A 77 5.99 -18.14 -8.84
CA THR A 77 6.86 -19.33 -8.75
C THR A 77 8.05 -19.07 -7.85
N PRO A 78 8.70 -20.13 -7.30
CA PRO A 78 9.91 -19.97 -6.49
C PRO A 78 11.04 -19.18 -7.16
N ALA A 79 11.17 -19.29 -8.47
CA ALA A 79 12.22 -18.58 -9.23
C ALA A 79 12.00 -17.06 -9.26
N GLU A 80 10.72 -16.63 -9.26
CA GLU A 80 10.35 -15.22 -9.34
C GLU A 80 10.53 -14.47 -8.02
N ILE A 81 10.54 -15.16 -6.87
CA ILE A 81 10.52 -14.55 -5.53
C ILE A 81 11.85 -14.54 -4.80
N LYS A 82 12.95 -14.96 -5.44
CA LYS A 82 14.26 -15.07 -4.78
C LYS A 82 14.69 -13.82 -4.02
N LYS A 83 14.53 -12.65 -4.65
CA LYS A 83 14.87 -11.37 -4.03
C LYS A 83 13.87 -10.97 -2.94
N ASP A 84 12.60 -11.29 -3.13
CA ASP A 84 11.55 -10.96 -2.14
C ASP A 84 11.74 -11.74 -0.84
N ILE A 85 12.26 -12.97 -0.91
CA ILE A 85 12.60 -13.78 0.27
C ILE A 85 13.70 -13.10 1.10
N GLU A 86 14.70 -12.52 0.45
CA GLU A 86 15.83 -11.86 1.13
C GLU A 86 15.42 -10.57 1.87
N GLU A 87 14.30 -9.98 1.49
CA GLU A 87 13.83 -8.70 2.04
C GLU A 87 12.90 -8.83 3.25
N VAL A 88 12.45 -10.03 3.57
CA VAL A 88 11.52 -10.25 4.67
C VAL A 88 12.19 -10.94 5.86
N PRO A 89 11.84 -10.58 7.10
CA PRO A 89 12.43 -11.16 8.30
C PRO A 89 11.81 -12.50 8.70
N TYR A 90 10.64 -12.84 8.17
CA TYR A 90 9.98 -14.12 8.42
C TYR A 90 10.48 -15.20 7.46
N GLU A 91 10.33 -16.45 7.87
CA GLU A 91 10.81 -17.58 7.09
C GLU A 91 9.88 -17.90 5.92
N VAL A 92 10.48 -18.08 4.74
CA VAL A 92 9.79 -18.52 3.53
C VAL A 92 10.39 -19.85 3.10
N SER A 93 9.56 -20.88 3.02
CA SER A 93 9.97 -22.21 2.58
C SER A 93 9.33 -22.58 1.25
N ILE A 94 10.05 -23.40 0.48
CA ILE A 94 9.63 -23.89 -0.82
C ILE A 94 9.49 -25.40 -0.77
N ASP A 95 8.27 -25.88 -1.04
CA ASP A 95 7.96 -27.30 -1.14
C ASP A 95 7.50 -27.62 -2.57
N GLY A 96 8.43 -28.14 -3.36
CA GLY A 96 8.23 -28.32 -4.80
C GLY A 96 7.96 -27.00 -5.50
N LYS A 97 6.74 -26.78 -5.97
CA LYS A 97 6.30 -25.52 -6.58
C LYS A 97 5.56 -24.59 -5.61
N LYS A 98 5.29 -25.07 -4.39
CA LYS A 98 4.52 -24.31 -3.40
C LYS A 98 5.44 -23.41 -2.58
N ILE A 99 5.00 -22.18 -2.41
CA ILE A 99 5.63 -21.20 -1.53
C ILE A 99 4.84 -21.17 -0.24
N ASN A 100 5.52 -21.29 0.90
CA ASN A 100 4.92 -21.17 2.22
C ASN A 100 5.66 -20.10 3.03
N VAL A 101 4.93 -19.38 3.86
CA VAL A 101 5.49 -18.55 4.91
C VAL A 101 5.30 -19.24 6.25
N GLU A 102 6.27 -19.12 7.14
CA GLU A 102 6.24 -19.77 8.43
C GLU A 102 6.03 -18.75 9.55
N ALA A 103 5.09 -19.04 10.43
CA ALA A 103 4.85 -18.23 11.60
C ALA A 103 4.33 -19.12 12.74
N ASN A 104 4.85 -18.91 13.94
CA ASN A 104 4.45 -19.62 15.15
C ASN A 104 4.48 -21.16 14.99
N GLY A 105 5.49 -21.66 14.25
CA GLY A 105 5.69 -23.10 14.00
C GLY A 105 4.72 -23.71 12.98
N LYS A 106 3.97 -22.92 12.24
CA LYS A 106 3.03 -23.36 11.21
C LYS A 106 3.40 -22.79 9.85
N LYS A 107 3.07 -23.53 8.80
CA LYS A 107 3.23 -23.13 7.40
C LYS A 107 1.91 -22.64 6.85
N TYR A 108 1.94 -21.51 6.15
CA TYR A 108 0.80 -20.90 5.48
C TYR A 108 1.13 -20.61 4.03
N GLN A 109 0.21 -20.91 3.13
CA GLN A 109 0.32 -20.42 1.76
C GLN A 109 0.01 -18.91 1.70
N PRO A 110 0.54 -18.17 0.72
CA PRO A 110 0.26 -16.73 0.58
C PRO A 110 -1.26 -16.41 0.55
N GLN A 111 -2.06 -17.26 -0.09
CA GLN A 111 -3.51 -17.12 -0.15
C GLN A 111 -4.17 -17.21 1.23
N GLU A 112 -3.65 -18.05 2.12
CA GLU A 112 -4.17 -18.19 3.49
C GLU A 112 -3.89 -16.92 4.32
N ILE A 113 -2.73 -16.34 4.17
CA ILE A 113 -2.38 -15.07 4.85
C ILE A 113 -3.22 -13.91 4.29
N SER A 114 -3.33 -13.82 2.97
CA SER A 114 -4.20 -12.80 2.33
C SER A 114 -5.66 -12.97 2.75
N ALA A 115 -6.13 -14.22 2.90
CA ALA A 115 -7.47 -14.52 3.40
C ALA A 115 -7.70 -13.96 4.81
N MET A 116 -6.68 -13.94 5.66
CA MET A 116 -6.80 -13.35 7.01
C MET A 116 -7.04 -11.84 6.96
N VAL A 117 -6.41 -11.15 6.02
CA VAL A 117 -6.69 -9.72 5.75
C VAL A 117 -8.12 -9.56 5.24
N LEU A 118 -8.53 -10.37 4.27
CA LEU A 118 -9.87 -10.33 3.70
C LEU A 118 -10.96 -10.65 4.74
N GLN A 119 -10.69 -11.56 5.67
CA GLN A 119 -11.60 -11.84 6.80
C GLN A 119 -11.79 -10.61 7.68
N LYS A 120 -10.72 -9.84 7.94
CA LYS A 120 -10.83 -8.58 8.69
C LYS A 120 -11.72 -7.58 7.94
N MET A 121 -11.53 -7.44 6.62
CA MET A 121 -12.38 -6.57 5.78
C MET A 121 -13.85 -7.02 5.82
N LYS A 122 -14.11 -8.31 5.71
CA LYS A 122 -15.44 -8.90 5.80
C LYS A 122 -16.09 -8.60 7.15
N GLN A 123 -15.38 -8.82 8.25
CA GLN A 123 -15.87 -8.54 9.60
C GLN A 123 -16.19 -7.07 9.81
N MET A 124 -15.32 -6.17 9.35
CA MET A 124 -15.58 -4.73 9.42
C MET A 124 -16.86 -4.35 8.68
N ALA A 125 -17.06 -4.90 7.47
CA ALA A 125 -18.26 -4.66 6.69
C ALA A 125 -19.51 -5.22 7.37
N GLU A 126 -19.44 -6.42 7.93
CA GLU A 126 -20.57 -7.04 8.65
C GLU A 126 -20.96 -6.26 9.91
N GLN A 127 -19.98 -5.77 10.66
CA GLN A 127 -20.24 -4.91 11.83
C GLN A 127 -20.88 -3.59 11.42
N TYR A 128 -20.37 -2.96 10.38
CA TYR A 128 -20.91 -1.69 9.86
C TYR A 128 -22.34 -1.84 9.33
N LEU A 129 -22.61 -2.90 8.58
CA LEU A 129 -23.90 -3.14 7.94
C LEU A 129 -24.92 -3.81 8.85
N GLY A 130 -24.49 -4.40 9.97
CA GLY A 130 -25.34 -5.17 10.86
C GLY A 130 -25.93 -6.46 10.24
N THR A 131 -25.25 -7.01 9.22
CA THR A 131 -25.68 -8.23 8.51
C THR A 131 -24.49 -8.98 7.97
N THR A 132 -24.69 -10.27 7.63
CA THR A 132 -23.67 -11.08 6.96
C THR A 132 -23.37 -10.54 5.56
N VAL A 133 -22.09 -10.57 5.18
CA VAL A 133 -21.60 -10.23 3.85
C VAL A 133 -21.05 -11.49 3.19
N SER A 134 -21.55 -11.83 2.02
CA SER A 134 -21.14 -13.03 1.28
C SER A 134 -20.41 -12.72 -0.02
N ASP A 135 -20.68 -11.59 -0.65
CA ASP A 135 -20.19 -11.24 -1.98
C ASP A 135 -19.18 -10.09 -1.94
N ALA A 136 -18.13 -10.19 -2.76
CA ALA A 136 -17.11 -9.17 -2.88
C ALA A 136 -16.60 -9.01 -4.31
N VAL A 137 -16.14 -7.81 -4.59
CA VAL A 137 -15.26 -7.47 -5.72
C VAL A 137 -13.89 -7.16 -5.14
N ILE A 138 -12.83 -7.74 -5.69
CA ILE A 138 -11.47 -7.56 -5.22
C ILE A 138 -10.62 -7.01 -6.37
N THR A 139 -9.76 -6.05 -6.09
CA THR A 139 -8.88 -5.44 -7.08
C THR A 139 -7.50 -6.08 -7.10
N VAL A 140 -6.86 -6.03 -8.28
CA VAL A 140 -5.49 -6.50 -8.51
C VAL A 140 -4.75 -5.52 -9.41
N PRO A 141 -3.41 -5.47 -9.36
CA PRO A 141 -2.63 -4.72 -10.33
C PRO A 141 -2.94 -5.16 -11.77
N ALA A 142 -2.89 -4.24 -12.72
CA ALA A 142 -3.19 -4.54 -14.12
C ALA A 142 -2.25 -5.59 -14.73
N TYR A 143 -1.00 -5.66 -14.25
CA TYR A 143 0.00 -6.62 -14.73
C TYR A 143 -0.12 -8.03 -14.11
N PHE A 144 -1.03 -8.26 -13.15
CA PHE A 144 -1.22 -9.59 -12.60
C PHE A 144 -1.59 -10.59 -13.70
N ASN A 145 -0.88 -11.72 -13.74
CA ASN A 145 -1.19 -12.83 -14.63
C ASN A 145 -2.36 -13.70 -14.08
N ASP A 146 -2.77 -14.69 -14.83
CA ASP A 146 -3.89 -15.56 -14.47
C ASP A 146 -3.65 -16.31 -13.15
N ALA A 147 -2.42 -16.75 -12.89
CA ALA A 147 -2.06 -17.43 -11.64
C ALA A 147 -2.21 -16.51 -10.42
N GLN A 148 -1.80 -15.25 -10.52
CA GLN A 148 -1.93 -14.26 -9.47
C GLN A 148 -3.39 -13.86 -9.24
N ARG A 149 -4.18 -13.70 -10.31
CA ARG A 149 -5.63 -13.44 -10.24
C ARG A 149 -6.38 -14.60 -9.61
N LYS A 150 -6.03 -15.85 -9.99
CA LYS A 150 -6.59 -17.05 -9.37
C LYS A 150 -6.25 -17.13 -7.88
N ALA A 151 -5.01 -16.88 -7.49
CA ALA A 151 -4.59 -16.87 -6.09
C ALA A 151 -5.36 -15.85 -5.26
N THR A 152 -5.62 -14.67 -5.81
CA THR A 152 -6.45 -13.63 -5.17
C THR A 152 -7.89 -14.09 -4.98
N LYS A 153 -8.47 -14.72 -6.00
CA LYS A 153 -9.82 -15.28 -5.93
C LYS A 153 -9.90 -16.42 -4.90
N ASP A 154 -8.90 -17.29 -4.85
CA ASP A 154 -8.79 -18.36 -3.86
C ASP A 154 -8.71 -17.81 -2.44
N ALA A 155 -7.94 -16.74 -2.22
CA ALA A 155 -7.88 -16.04 -0.93
C ALA A 155 -9.25 -15.53 -0.48
N GLY A 156 -10.01 -14.93 -1.38
CA GLY A 156 -11.39 -14.51 -1.12
C GLY A 156 -12.28 -15.68 -0.71
N LYS A 157 -12.18 -16.80 -1.39
CA LYS A 157 -12.93 -18.02 -1.07
C LYS A 157 -12.57 -18.57 0.32
N ILE A 158 -11.29 -18.62 0.65
CA ILE A 158 -10.82 -19.06 1.97
C ILE A 158 -11.36 -18.12 3.07
N ALA A 159 -11.46 -16.82 2.79
CA ALA A 159 -12.04 -15.84 3.69
C ALA A 159 -13.56 -15.94 3.87
N GLY A 160 -14.22 -16.82 3.12
CA GLY A 160 -15.68 -16.97 3.14
C GLY A 160 -16.41 -15.95 2.24
N LEU A 161 -15.73 -15.43 1.23
CA LEU A 161 -16.31 -14.51 0.26
C LEU A 161 -16.52 -15.18 -1.09
N ASN A 162 -17.68 -14.91 -1.70
CA ASN A 162 -17.92 -15.21 -3.09
C ASN A 162 -17.40 -14.04 -3.93
N VAL A 163 -16.26 -14.23 -4.58
CA VAL A 163 -15.62 -13.19 -5.39
C VAL A 163 -16.35 -13.11 -6.73
N LYS A 164 -17.16 -12.09 -6.89
CA LYS A 164 -17.96 -11.84 -8.10
C LYS A 164 -17.11 -11.42 -9.27
N ARG A 165 -16.13 -10.55 -9.03
CA ARG A 165 -15.22 -10.04 -10.05
C ARG A 165 -13.84 -9.75 -9.45
N ILE A 166 -12.82 -9.90 -10.28
CA ILE A 166 -11.49 -9.34 -10.08
C ILE A 166 -11.35 -8.17 -11.06
N ILE A 167 -11.05 -6.99 -10.54
CA ILE A 167 -10.96 -5.75 -11.32
C ILE A 167 -9.54 -5.20 -11.22
N ASN A 168 -9.02 -4.62 -12.30
CA ASN A 168 -7.73 -3.95 -12.29
C ASN A 168 -7.78 -2.69 -11.43
N GLU A 169 -6.79 -2.49 -10.57
CA GLU A 169 -6.68 -1.33 -9.68
C GLU A 169 -6.78 0.00 -10.44
N PRO A 170 -6.05 0.21 -11.57
CA PRO A 170 -6.18 1.47 -12.30
C PRO A 170 -7.57 1.67 -12.94
N THR A 171 -8.26 0.60 -13.32
CA THR A 171 -9.64 0.68 -13.81
C THR A 171 -10.59 1.12 -12.69
N ALA A 172 -10.49 0.52 -11.51
CA ALA A 172 -11.27 0.93 -10.34
C ALA A 172 -11.01 2.39 -9.98
N ALA A 173 -9.76 2.83 -9.97
CA ALA A 173 -9.40 4.22 -9.72
C ALA A 173 -10.07 5.17 -10.73
N SER A 174 -10.06 4.84 -12.01
CA SER A 174 -10.70 5.64 -13.06
C SER A 174 -12.21 5.74 -12.83
N LEU A 175 -12.87 4.67 -12.44
CA LEU A 175 -14.30 4.66 -12.10
C LEU A 175 -14.60 5.58 -10.91
N ALA A 176 -13.78 5.54 -9.86
CA ALA A 176 -13.95 6.40 -8.69
C ALA A 176 -13.83 7.89 -9.02
N TYR A 177 -12.98 8.25 -9.98
CA TYR A 177 -12.85 9.62 -10.49
C TYR A 177 -14.01 10.01 -11.46
N GLY A 178 -14.87 9.05 -11.83
CA GLY A 178 -16.02 9.30 -12.69
C GLY A 178 -15.71 9.48 -14.17
N PHE A 179 -14.58 8.95 -14.64
CA PHE A 179 -14.17 9.07 -16.05
C PHE A 179 -15.03 8.24 -17.00
N ASP A 180 -15.69 7.20 -16.49
CA ASP A 180 -16.66 6.40 -17.24
C ASP A 180 -17.88 7.21 -17.75
N LYS A 181 -18.10 8.40 -17.21
CA LYS A 181 -19.23 9.29 -17.53
C LYS A 181 -18.85 10.44 -18.45
N LYS A 182 -17.60 10.50 -18.87
CA LYS A 182 -17.05 11.56 -19.74
C LYS A 182 -16.90 11.06 -21.17
N LYS A 183 -16.42 11.92 -22.06
CA LYS A 183 -16.02 11.56 -23.44
C LYS A 183 -14.74 10.73 -23.42
N ASP A 184 -14.35 10.23 -24.58
CA ASP A 184 -13.10 9.52 -24.77
C ASP A 184 -11.92 10.29 -24.19
N GLU A 185 -11.15 9.64 -23.35
CA GLU A 185 -10.01 10.23 -22.66
C GLU A 185 -8.86 9.24 -22.54
N LYS A 186 -7.63 9.77 -22.54
CA LYS A 186 -6.42 9.06 -22.17
C LYS A 186 -6.02 9.49 -20.76
N VAL A 187 -5.93 8.51 -19.86
CA VAL A 187 -5.69 8.76 -18.45
C VAL A 187 -4.42 8.04 -17.99
N ALA A 188 -3.58 8.75 -17.25
CA ALA A 188 -2.47 8.15 -16.53
C ALA A 188 -2.87 7.94 -15.06
N VAL A 189 -2.73 6.73 -14.57
CA VAL A 189 -2.95 6.37 -13.16
C VAL A 189 -1.59 6.21 -12.50
N PHE A 190 -1.27 7.15 -11.63
CA PHE A 190 -0.01 7.17 -10.86
C PHE A 190 -0.29 6.65 -9.45
N ASP A 191 0.14 5.44 -9.16
CA ASP A 191 -0.11 4.73 -7.91
C ASP A 191 1.17 4.53 -7.12
N LEU A 192 1.34 5.32 -6.07
CA LEU A 192 2.46 5.19 -5.14
C LEU A 192 1.93 4.84 -3.75
N GLY A 193 1.97 3.54 -3.45
CA GLY A 193 1.59 2.99 -2.15
C GLY A 193 2.75 2.94 -1.16
N GLY A 194 2.60 2.11 -0.12
CA GLY A 194 3.64 1.93 0.90
C GLY A 194 4.85 1.16 0.42
N GLY A 195 4.67 0.18 -0.46
CA GLY A 195 5.76 -0.72 -0.88
C GLY A 195 6.01 -0.80 -2.38
N THR A 196 5.07 -0.36 -3.21
CA THR A 196 5.16 -0.45 -4.67
C THR A 196 4.74 0.84 -5.35
N PHE A 197 5.34 1.07 -6.50
CA PHE A 197 4.96 2.12 -7.44
C PHE A 197 4.46 1.50 -8.75
N ASP A 198 3.30 1.92 -9.20
CA ASP A 198 2.69 1.49 -10.45
C ASP A 198 2.20 2.69 -11.27
N ILE A 199 2.50 2.68 -12.54
CA ILE A 199 1.98 3.64 -13.52
C ILE A 199 1.25 2.89 -14.62
N SER A 200 0.03 3.30 -14.92
CA SER A 200 -0.80 2.72 -15.97
C SER A 200 -1.34 3.79 -16.89
N ILE A 201 -1.35 3.51 -18.16
CA ILE A 201 -1.95 4.36 -19.19
C ILE A 201 -3.21 3.67 -19.69
N LEU A 202 -4.34 4.36 -19.59
CA LEU A 202 -5.66 3.85 -19.94
C LEU A 202 -6.30 4.65 -21.07
N ASP A 203 -7.01 3.94 -21.95
CA ASP A 203 -7.99 4.52 -22.85
C ASP A 203 -9.39 4.31 -22.27
N ILE A 204 -10.11 5.39 -22.14
CA ILE A 204 -11.53 5.41 -21.79
C ILE A 204 -12.29 5.73 -23.05
N LEU A 205 -13.08 4.76 -23.52
CA LEU A 205 -13.84 4.83 -24.75
C LEU A 205 -15.33 4.85 -24.42
N ASN A 206 -16.05 5.82 -24.96
CA ASN A 206 -17.48 6.01 -24.73
C ASN A 206 -18.32 5.68 -25.95
N ASP A 207 -17.82 4.84 -26.87
CA ASP A 207 -18.59 4.27 -27.97
C ASP A 207 -19.61 3.24 -27.45
N GLU A 208 -20.62 2.90 -28.20
CA GLU A 208 -21.75 1.95 -27.96
C GLU A 208 -21.80 1.06 -26.69
N GLY A 209 -20.87 1.23 -25.78
CA GLY A 209 -20.71 0.57 -24.49
C GLY A 209 -19.38 0.96 -23.88
N GLN A 210 -19.42 1.72 -22.79
CA GLN A 210 -18.22 2.20 -22.09
C GLN A 210 -17.19 1.09 -21.87
N SER A 211 -15.98 1.29 -22.36
CA SER A 211 -14.85 0.43 -22.09
C SER A 211 -13.66 1.19 -21.51
N ILE A 212 -12.98 0.60 -20.57
CA ILE A 212 -11.73 1.10 -20.01
C ILE A 212 -10.66 0.05 -20.31
N GLU A 213 -9.69 0.44 -21.12
CA GLU A 213 -8.61 -0.45 -21.56
C GLU A 213 -7.28 0.03 -20.99
N VAL A 214 -6.50 -0.90 -20.43
CA VAL A 214 -5.14 -0.62 -19.97
C VAL A 214 -4.18 -0.86 -21.12
N ASN A 215 -3.62 0.21 -21.68
CA ASN A 215 -2.73 0.16 -22.83
C ASN A 215 -1.29 -0.16 -22.46
N ALA A 216 -0.83 0.34 -21.31
CA ALA A 216 0.51 0.09 -20.81
C ALA A 216 0.52 0.16 -19.30
N SER A 217 1.40 -0.64 -18.71
CA SER A 217 1.72 -0.60 -17.28
C SER A 217 3.21 -0.76 -17.10
N ASN A 218 3.76 -0.03 -16.14
CA ASN A 218 5.14 -0.14 -15.69
C ASN A 218 5.19 0.19 -14.19
N GLY A 219 6.34 0.07 -13.57
CA GLY A 219 6.45 0.42 -12.16
C GLY A 219 7.80 0.05 -11.56
N ASP A 220 7.86 0.19 -10.25
CA ASP A 220 8.98 -0.24 -9.41
C ASP A 220 8.40 -0.96 -8.18
N GLY A 221 8.51 -2.27 -8.15
CA GLY A 221 7.99 -3.12 -7.08
C GLY A 221 8.68 -2.94 -5.72
N ARG A 222 9.70 -2.09 -5.66
CA ARG A 222 10.51 -1.82 -4.47
C ARG A 222 10.61 -0.32 -4.17
N LEU A 223 9.66 0.44 -4.58
CA LEU A 223 9.56 1.86 -4.33
C LEU A 223 8.20 2.18 -3.72
N GLY A 224 8.20 2.70 -2.50
CA GLY A 224 6.98 3.09 -1.82
C GLY A 224 7.24 3.95 -0.60
N GLY A 225 6.18 4.31 0.11
CA GLY A 225 6.25 5.16 1.30
C GLY A 225 7.15 4.61 2.42
N ASP A 226 7.30 3.29 2.50
CA ASP A 226 8.17 2.64 3.47
C ASP A 226 9.65 2.98 3.23
N ASP A 227 10.05 3.20 1.98
CA ASP A 227 11.41 3.63 1.65
C ASP A 227 11.65 5.08 2.06
N PHE A 228 10.64 5.93 1.93
CA PHE A 228 10.68 7.30 2.45
C PHE A 228 10.81 7.31 3.98
N ASP A 229 10.05 6.47 4.67
CA ASP A 229 10.15 6.31 6.12
C ASP A 229 11.55 5.86 6.53
N GLN A 230 12.14 4.90 5.81
CA GLN A 230 13.47 4.39 6.10
C GLN A 230 14.56 5.48 6.00
N LYS A 231 14.45 6.38 5.03
CA LYS A 231 15.35 7.55 4.94
C LYS A 231 15.30 8.41 6.20
N VAL A 232 14.12 8.62 6.75
CA VAL A 232 13.93 9.39 7.99
C VAL A 232 14.46 8.60 9.19
N VAL A 233 14.19 7.30 9.28
CA VAL A 233 14.73 6.44 10.34
C VAL A 233 16.26 6.51 10.36
N ASP A 234 16.89 6.34 9.21
CA ASP A 234 18.34 6.37 9.08
C ASP A 234 18.93 7.75 9.47
N TRP A 235 18.28 8.82 9.06
CA TRP A 235 18.70 10.17 9.43
C TRP A 235 18.60 10.39 10.95
N LEU A 236 17.50 10.03 11.59
CA LEU A 236 17.32 10.12 13.04
C LEU A 236 18.37 9.29 13.80
N ALA A 237 18.59 8.06 13.35
CA ALA A 237 19.56 7.15 13.98
C ALA A 237 20.99 7.66 13.84
N GLU A 238 21.39 8.17 12.68
CA GLU A 238 22.74 8.71 12.46
C GLU A 238 22.99 9.99 13.25
N GLU A 239 22.02 10.90 13.29
CA GLU A 239 22.15 12.13 14.11
C GLU A 239 22.22 11.80 15.61
N PHE A 240 21.42 10.88 16.10
CA PHE A 240 21.47 10.43 17.49
C PHE A 240 22.81 9.75 17.81
N LYS A 241 23.33 8.93 16.92
CA LYS A 241 24.62 8.26 17.07
C LYS A 241 25.78 9.26 17.13
N LYS A 242 25.75 10.32 16.33
CA LYS A 242 26.76 11.39 16.39
C LYS A 242 26.80 12.08 17.76
N ASN A 243 25.64 12.29 18.36
CA ASN A 243 25.52 13.02 19.62
C ASN A 243 25.72 12.14 20.85
N GLU A 244 25.24 10.90 20.82
CA GLU A 244 25.16 10.02 21.98
C GLU A 244 25.99 8.73 21.85
N GLY A 245 26.55 8.45 20.69
CA GLY A 245 27.38 7.26 20.44
C GLY A 245 26.62 5.93 20.37
N ILE A 246 25.29 5.96 20.33
CA ILE A 246 24.41 4.78 20.35
C ILE A 246 23.67 4.69 19.02
N ASP A 247 23.70 3.51 18.38
CA ASP A 247 22.89 3.21 17.22
C ASP A 247 21.53 2.60 17.64
N LEU A 248 20.49 3.43 17.60
CA LEU A 248 19.14 3.05 17.99
C LEU A 248 18.54 1.93 17.14
N ARG A 249 19.05 1.69 15.93
CA ARG A 249 18.55 0.64 15.03
C ARG A 249 18.90 -0.77 15.54
N LYS A 250 19.85 -0.91 16.46
CA LYS A 250 20.23 -2.17 17.07
C LYS A 250 19.33 -2.60 18.23
N ASP A 251 18.50 -1.68 18.73
CA ASP A 251 17.49 -1.97 19.76
C ASP A 251 16.12 -2.08 19.09
N PRO A 252 15.48 -3.28 19.09
CA PRO A 252 14.17 -3.48 18.46
C PRO A 252 13.07 -2.53 18.95
N MET A 253 13.03 -2.23 20.25
CA MET A 253 12.01 -1.31 20.79
C MET A 253 12.25 0.13 20.33
N ALA A 254 13.50 0.59 20.34
CA ALA A 254 13.85 1.90 19.81
C ALA A 254 13.57 1.99 18.32
N LEU A 255 13.93 0.98 17.55
CA LEU A 255 13.68 0.92 16.11
C LEU A 255 12.18 0.99 15.77
N GLN A 256 11.33 0.30 16.52
CA GLN A 256 9.87 0.37 16.34
C GLN A 256 9.37 1.80 16.54
N ARG A 257 9.83 2.47 17.59
CA ARG A 257 9.46 3.86 17.88
C ARG A 257 9.97 4.83 16.80
N LEU A 258 11.19 4.60 16.29
CA LEU A 258 11.74 5.39 15.17
C LEU A 258 10.89 5.23 13.91
N LYS A 259 10.49 4.00 13.56
CA LYS A 259 9.65 3.74 12.38
C LYS A 259 8.29 4.42 12.46
N GLU A 260 7.62 4.32 13.60
CA GLU A 260 6.33 4.99 13.83
C GLU A 260 6.46 6.51 13.73
N SER A 261 7.48 7.09 14.35
CA SER A 261 7.74 8.53 14.31
C SER A 261 8.13 9.00 12.92
N ALA A 262 8.90 8.23 12.17
CA ALA A 262 9.30 8.56 10.80
C ALA A 262 8.07 8.59 9.87
N GLU A 263 7.20 7.61 9.96
CA GLU A 263 5.95 7.57 9.19
C GLU A 263 5.06 8.77 9.51
N ASN A 264 4.89 9.08 10.80
CA ASN A 264 4.10 10.23 11.23
C ASN A 264 4.70 11.54 10.74
N ALA A 265 6.02 11.71 10.85
CA ALA A 265 6.73 12.90 10.37
C ALA A 265 6.56 13.07 8.85
N LYS A 266 6.69 12.00 8.07
CA LYS A 266 6.43 12.02 6.63
C LYS A 266 5.01 12.52 6.32
N LYS A 267 4.01 12.01 7.03
CA LYS A 267 2.61 12.42 6.85
C LYS A 267 2.40 13.89 7.21
N GLU A 268 2.94 14.35 8.33
CA GLU A 268 2.82 15.75 8.76
C GLU A 268 3.48 16.71 7.78
N LEU A 269 4.62 16.36 7.19
CA LEU A 269 5.33 17.17 6.22
C LEU A 269 4.62 17.32 4.87
N SER A 270 3.55 16.57 4.63
CA SER A 270 2.68 16.79 3.47
C SER A 270 1.82 18.06 3.61
N SER A 271 1.54 18.50 4.81
CA SER A 271 0.74 19.71 5.10
C SER A 271 1.51 20.80 5.85
N SER A 272 2.59 20.45 6.53
CA SER A 272 3.41 21.39 7.33
C SER A 272 4.82 21.52 6.76
N LYS A 273 5.44 22.69 6.97
CA LYS A 273 6.81 22.94 6.51
C LYS A 273 7.88 22.32 7.42
N GLN A 274 7.52 21.96 8.64
CA GLN A 274 8.39 21.27 9.59
C GLN A 274 7.57 20.47 10.57
N THR A 275 8.20 19.49 11.19
CA THR A 275 7.64 18.69 12.27
C THR A 275 8.68 18.41 13.33
N GLU A 276 8.23 18.31 14.59
CA GLU A 276 9.08 17.92 15.70
C GLU A 276 8.93 16.44 15.99
N ILE A 277 10.06 15.77 16.17
CA ILE A 277 10.12 14.35 16.53
C ILE A 277 10.67 14.27 17.95
N ASN A 278 9.81 13.92 18.90
CA ASN A 278 10.14 13.82 20.30
C ASN A 278 9.88 12.41 20.81
N LEU A 279 10.96 11.70 21.15
CA LEU A 279 10.94 10.34 21.67
C LEU A 279 11.66 10.30 23.02
N PRO A 280 10.94 10.62 24.12
CA PRO A 280 11.51 10.57 25.46
C PRO A 280 11.83 9.11 25.84
N PHE A 281 12.90 8.92 26.61
CA PHE A 281 13.33 7.60 27.07
C PHE A 281 13.54 6.58 25.93
N ILE A 282 14.12 7.05 24.82
CA ILE A 282 14.33 6.19 23.64
C ILE A 282 15.35 5.06 23.94
N THR A 283 16.33 5.33 24.78
CA THR A 283 17.34 4.38 25.24
C THR A 283 17.94 4.83 26.57
N ALA A 284 18.85 4.04 27.12
CA ALA A 284 19.63 4.37 28.31
C ALA A 284 21.05 3.81 28.19
N ASP A 285 21.99 4.48 28.85
CA ASP A 285 23.37 4.03 29.06
C ASP A 285 23.79 4.17 30.53
N SER A 286 25.08 4.02 30.83
CA SER A 286 25.63 4.18 32.18
C SER A 286 25.41 5.57 32.79
N SER A 287 25.19 6.61 31.98
CA SER A 287 24.88 7.96 32.43
C SER A 287 23.39 8.24 32.66
N GLY A 288 22.53 7.27 32.37
CA GLY A 288 21.08 7.33 32.57
C GLY A 288 20.26 7.31 31.29
N PRO A 289 18.97 7.68 31.38
CA PRO A 289 18.07 7.69 30.22
C PRO A 289 18.50 8.74 29.20
N LYS A 290 18.27 8.41 27.94
CA LYS A 290 18.51 9.28 26.77
C LYS A 290 17.21 9.55 26.04
N HIS A 291 17.11 10.76 25.51
CA HIS A 291 15.92 11.24 24.78
C HIS A 291 16.31 11.70 23.37
N LEU A 292 15.42 11.48 22.42
CA LEU A 292 15.57 12.01 21.08
C LEU A 292 14.58 13.16 20.91
N ASN A 293 15.09 14.33 20.54
CA ASN A 293 14.29 15.50 20.19
C ASN A 293 14.94 16.20 19.00
N MET A 294 14.26 16.16 17.85
CA MET A 294 14.78 16.70 16.60
C MET A 294 13.66 17.35 15.80
N THR A 295 14.03 18.36 15.02
CA THR A 295 13.13 19.02 14.06
C THR A 295 13.51 18.57 12.65
N LEU A 296 12.53 18.09 11.89
CA LEU A 296 12.67 17.76 10.47
C LEU A 296 11.90 18.80 9.66
N THR A 297 12.58 19.51 8.79
CA THR A 297 11.94 20.43 7.84
C THR A 297 11.54 19.69 6.56
N ARG A 298 10.52 20.19 5.85
CA ARG A 298 10.16 19.66 4.52
C ARG A 298 11.34 19.73 3.55
N ALA A 299 12.09 20.82 3.54
CA ALA A 299 13.27 20.97 2.69
C ALA A 299 14.33 19.89 2.96
N ASN A 300 14.61 19.60 4.23
CA ASN A 300 15.54 18.54 4.60
C ASN A 300 14.99 17.16 4.23
N PHE A 301 13.72 16.89 4.47
CA PHE A 301 13.06 15.67 4.05
C PHE A 301 13.14 15.46 2.53
N GLU A 302 12.88 16.49 1.75
CA GLU A 302 12.97 16.43 0.27
C GLU A 302 14.38 16.13 -0.21
N GLN A 303 15.42 16.61 0.47
CA GLN A 303 16.81 16.24 0.18
C GLN A 303 17.07 14.75 0.49
N LEU A 304 16.60 14.28 1.64
CA LEU A 304 16.78 12.88 2.05
C LEU A 304 16.17 11.89 1.06
N VAL A 305 15.04 12.23 0.44
CA VAL A 305 14.25 11.34 -0.43
C VAL A 305 14.39 11.67 -1.92
N SER A 306 15.27 12.57 -2.31
CA SER A 306 15.38 13.04 -3.69
C SER A 306 15.65 11.92 -4.70
N ASP A 307 16.45 10.94 -4.35
CA ASP A 307 16.74 9.77 -5.17
C ASP A 307 15.50 8.90 -5.37
N LEU A 308 14.68 8.73 -4.33
CA LEU A 308 13.43 7.98 -4.39
C LEU A 308 12.40 8.68 -5.29
N VAL A 309 12.27 9.99 -5.15
CA VAL A 309 11.37 10.79 -6.02
C VAL A 309 11.77 10.67 -7.48
N GLU A 310 13.06 10.68 -7.79
CA GLU A 310 13.55 10.56 -9.17
C GLU A 310 13.28 9.17 -9.78
N ARG A 311 13.21 8.13 -8.97
CA ARG A 311 12.95 6.75 -9.45
C ARG A 311 11.61 6.55 -10.12
N VAL A 312 10.63 7.43 -9.93
CA VAL A 312 9.33 7.33 -10.61
C VAL A 312 9.38 7.74 -12.08
N VAL A 313 10.39 8.50 -12.48
CA VAL A 313 10.48 9.10 -13.82
C VAL A 313 10.62 8.05 -14.91
N ALA A 314 11.58 7.14 -14.78
CA ALA A 314 11.85 6.13 -15.80
C ALA A 314 10.65 5.21 -16.08
N PRO A 315 9.96 4.66 -15.06
CA PRO A 315 8.73 3.89 -15.30
C PRO A 315 7.63 4.68 -16.01
N CYS A 316 7.43 5.95 -15.65
CA CYS A 316 6.44 6.81 -16.32
C CYS A 316 6.77 7.00 -17.80
N LYS A 317 8.02 7.31 -18.11
CA LYS A 317 8.48 7.46 -19.51
C LYS A 317 8.35 6.17 -20.29
N GLN A 318 8.66 5.03 -19.68
CA GLN A 318 8.54 3.72 -20.33
C GLN A 318 7.07 3.37 -20.60
N ALA A 319 6.17 3.63 -19.68
CA ALA A 319 4.73 3.40 -19.89
C ALA A 319 4.18 4.24 -21.03
N LEU A 320 4.56 5.52 -21.12
CA LEU A 320 4.19 6.39 -22.24
C LEU A 320 4.73 5.86 -23.57
N LYS A 321 5.98 5.43 -23.58
CA LYS A 321 6.60 4.85 -24.78
C LYS A 321 5.89 3.57 -25.23
N ASP A 322 5.58 2.68 -24.31
CA ASP A 322 4.88 1.42 -24.60
C ASP A 322 3.46 1.69 -25.13
N ALA A 323 2.79 2.71 -24.62
CA ALA A 323 1.50 3.18 -25.13
C ALA A 323 1.60 3.98 -26.42
N LYS A 324 2.82 4.28 -26.90
CA LYS A 324 3.08 5.13 -28.09
C LYS A 324 2.50 6.53 -27.96
N LEU A 325 2.58 7.09 -26.76
CA LEU A 325 2.04 8.41 -26.42
C LEU A 325 3.14 9.34 -25.92
N SER A 326 2.93 10.64 -26.11
CA SER A 326 3.68 11.71 -25.45
C SER A 326 2.94 12.18 -24.19
N PRO A 327 3.60 12.88 -23.26
CA PRO A 327 2.89 13.48 -22.11
C PRO A 327 1.72 14.38 -22.49
N SER A 328 1.82 15.10 -23.62
CA SER A 328 0.74 15.98 -24.12
C SER A 328 -0.51 15.24 -24.58
N ASP A 329 -0.40 13.95 -24.91
CA ASP A 329 -1.55 13.12 -25.31
C ASP A 329 -2.41 12.69 -24.10
N ILE A 330 -1.89 12.80 -22.89
CA ILE A 330 -2.61 12.44 -21.66
C ILE A 330 -3.57 13.57 -21.29
N ASN A 331 -4.85 13.25 -21.17
CA ASN A 331 -5.89 14.22 -20.79
C ASN A 331 -5.91 14.47 -19.29
N GLU A 332 -5.80 13.40 -18.48
CA GLU A 332 -5.85 13.47 -17.02
C GLU A 332 -4.78 12.57 -16.40
N VAL A 333 -4.20 13.03 -15.31
CA VAL A 333 -3.34 12.24 -14.43
C VAL A 333 -4.02 12.13 -13.08
N ILE A 334 -4.30 10.92 -12.63
CA ILE A 334 -4.93 10.67 -11.34
C ILE A 334 -3.95 10.03 -10.36
N LEU A 335 -4.04 10.44 -9.11
CA LEU A 335 -3.18 9.99 -8.02
C LEU A 335 -3.88 8.90 -7.20
N VAL A 336 -3.14 7.83 -6.94
CA VAL A 336 -3.55 6.71 -6.12
C VAL A 336 -2.44 6.40 -5.11
N GLY A 337 -2.82 6.03 -3.89
CA GLY A 337 -1.89 5.71 -2.81
C GLY A 337 -1.53 6.92 -1.95
N GLY A 338 -1.37 6.67 -0.65
CA GLY A 338 -1.13 7.73 0.33
C GLY A 338 0.17 8.49 0.13
N SER A 339 1.18 7.85 -0.44
CA SER A 339 2.48 8.48 -0.71
C SER A 339 2.43 9.54 -1.82
N THR A 340 1.35 9.58 -2.61
CA THR A 340 1.12 10.67 -3.58
C THR A 340 0.74 12.01 -2.93
N ARG A 341 0.50 12.02 -1.63
CA ARG A 341 0.30 13.27 -0.86
C ARG A 341 1.61 14.05 -0.65
N ILE A 342 2.75 13.41 -0.83
CA ILE A 342 4.06 14.04 -0.67
C ILE A 342 4.23 15.14 -1.73
N PRO A 343 4.46 16.41 -1.33
CA PRO A 343 4.54 17.52 -2.27
C PRO A 343 5.61 17.34 -3.36
N ALA A 344 6.77 16.77 -3.02
CA ALA A 344 7.83 16.49 -4.00
C ALA A 344 7.38 15.47 -5.08
N ILE A 345 6.55 14.49 -4.72
CA ILE A 345 5.96 13.54 -5.66
C ILE A 345 4.98 14.26 -6.60
N GLN A 346 4.09 15.08 -6.06
CA GLN A 346 3.12 15.84 -6.86
C GLN A 346 3.82 16.78 -7.86
N GLN A 347 4.89 17.43 -7.41
CA GLN A 347 5.71 18.27 -8.29
C GLN A 347 6.39 17.45 -9.39
N LYS A 348 6.90 16.27 -9.07
CA LYS A 348 7.51 15.36 -10.06
C LYS A 348 6.51 14.87 -11.09
N VAL A 349 5.30 14.52 -10.68
CA VAL A 349 4.19 14.15 -11.58
C VAL A 349 3.89 15.30 -12.55
N LYS A 350 3.80 16.51 -12.04
CA LYS A 350 3.59 17.71 -12.87
C LYS A 350 4.71 17.92 -13.88
N GLU A 351 5.96 17.73 -13.49
CA GLU A 351 7.12 17.83 -14.40
C GLU A 351 7.07 16.78 -15.51
N VAL A 352 6.75 15.51 -15.16
CA VAL A 352 6.74 14.41 -16.13
C VAL A 352 5.60 14.54 -17.13
N PHE A 353 4.39 14.88 -16.68
CA PHE A 353 3.18 14.92 -17.51
C PHE A 353 2.82 16.33 -18.02
N GLY A 354 3.47 17.37 -17.53
CA GLY A 354 3.23 18.75 -17.97
C GLY A 354 1.88 19.33 -17.56
N LYS A 355 1.23 18.77 -16.55
CA LYS A 355 -0.07 19.20 -16.04
C LYS A 355 -0.26 18.88 -14.57
N GLU A 356 -1.18 19.61 -13.92
CA GLU A 356 -1.56 19.31 -12.54
C GLU A 356 -2.27 17.96 -12.45
N PRO A 357 -1.88 17.09 -11.50
CA PRO A 357 -2.61 15.87 -11.26
C PRO A 357 -3.98 16.15 -10.63
N ASN A 358 -4.96 15.31 -10.96
CA ASN A 358 -6.29 15.37 -10.37
C ASN A 358 -6.29 14.71 -8.99
N GLN A 359 -6.73 15.45 -7.98
CA GLN A 359 -6.76 15.04 -6.56
C GLN A 359 -8.18 15.11 -5.98
N SER A 360 -9.21 15.02 -6.82
CA SER A 360 -10.61 15.17 -6.40
C SER A 360 -11.12 14.01 -5.53
N VAL A 361 -10.43 12.88 -5.53
CA VAL A 361 -10.76 11.71 -4.72
C VAL A 361 -9.61 11.41 -3.76
N ASN A 362 -9.93 10.92 -2.56
CA ASN A 362 -8.93 10.53 -1.56
C ASN A 362 -8.03 9.40 -2.12
N PRO A 363 -6.71 9.63 -2.29
CA PRO A 363 -5.81 8.66 -2.92
C PRO A 363 -5.64 7.35 -2.13
N ASP A 364 -5.90 7.35 -0.82
CA ASP A 364 -5.84 6.15 0.01
C ASP A 364 -7.03 5.20 -0.20
N GLU A 365 -8.12 5.70 -0.75
CA GLU A 365 -9.42 5.03 -0.80
C GLU A 365 -9.93 4.82 -2.23
N VAL A 366 -9.34 5.48 -3.20
CA VAL A 366 -9.87 5.60 -4.56
C VAL A 366 -10.11 4.24 -5.23
N VAL A 367 -9.23 3.27 -5.04
CA VAL A 367 -9.38 1.93 -5.63
C VAL A 367 -10.56 1.18 -5.02
N ALA A 368 -10.78 1.27 -3.72
CA ALA A 368 -11.92 0.62 -3.06
C ALA A 368 -13.26 1.28 -3.44
N LEU A 369 -13.24 2.58 -3.73
CA LEU A 369 -14.43 3.34 -4.15
C LEU A 369 -14.86 3.03 -5.59
N GLY A 370 -13.92 2.68 -6.46
CA GLY A 370 -14.20 2.31 -7.86
C GLY A 370 -14.76 0.91 -8.01
#